data_7dfe2c97234ef6d6dbcd8cef968bfeea
#
_entry.id   7dfe2c97234ef6d6dbcd8cef968bfeea
#
_cell.length_a   1.000
_cell.length_b   1.000
_cell.length_c   1.000
_cell.angle_alpha   90.00
_cell.angle_beta   90.00
_cell.angle_gamma   90.00
#
_symmetry.space_group_name_H-M   'P 1'
#
loop_
_entity.id
_entity.type
_entity.pdbx_description
1 polymer ?
#
loop_
_entity_poly.entity_id
_entity_poly.type
_entity_poly.pdbx_seq_one_letter_code
_entity_poly.pdbx_strand_id
1 'polypeptide(L)'
;MTRFKDKVALVTGGRSGIGKAIADRLRDEGARVFTAQRGSDPVHECFVADLADAAAPAQVIGEVVAAAGRLDVLVNNAGIMREAGLEEMTPADWQHDIAVNLTAPFLMMRAAMPHLRAVRGCIVNIGSIEGLGSNPGHAAYCAAKAGLHGLTRAVAVDHGGDGVRCNAVAPGWIDTALNEDFIESMDAPAVFRRDIGSIHPVGRTGRPDEVAALVAFLASEEAGFITGEIYRIDGGRMAKLSLP
;
A
#
# COMPACT_ATOMS: atom_id res chain seq x y z
N MET A 1 13.45 -2.92 18.92
CA MET A 1 14.50 -2.71 17.90
C MET A 1 14.28 -1.34 17.29
N THR A 2 15.31 -0.56 17.03
CA THR A 2 15.21 0.81 16.50
C THR A 2 15.78 0.86 15.08
N ARG A 3 15.22 0.02 14.16
CA ARG A 3 15.70 -0.07 12.76
C ARG A 3 15.59 1.23 12.00
N PHE A 4 14.66 2.11 12.41
CA PHE A 4 14.37 3.38 11.72
C PHE A 4 14.76 4.62 12.54
N LYS A 5 15.69 4.47 13.49
CA LYS A 5 16.19 5.63 14.24
C LYS A 5 16.74 6.67 13.27
N ASP A 6 16.35 7.94 13.47
CA ASP A 6 16.74 9.09 12.64
C ASP A 6 16.28 9.02 11.17
N LYS A 7 15.34 8.12 10.85
CA LYS A 7 14.70 8.00 9.53
C LYS A 7 13.34 8.71 9.51
N VAL A 8 12.97 9.23 8.35
CA VAL A 8 11.68 9.87 8.08
C VAL A 8 10.90 8.99 7.12
N ALA A 9 9.67 8.66 7.52
CA ALA A 9 8.76 7.85 6.71
C ALA A 9 7.47 8.62 6.40
N LEU A 10 6.97 8.44 5.18
CA LEU A 10 5.64 8.90 4.77
C LEU A 10 4.78 7.69 4.39
N VAL A 11 3.60 7.59 5.00
CA VAL A 11 2.61 6.54 4.71
C VAL A 11 1.33 7.19 4.19
N THR A 12 0.95 6.92 2.94
CA THR A 12 -0.33 7.37 2.42
C THR A 12 -1.47 6.48 2.92
N GLY A 13 -2.62 7.07 3.30
CA GLY A 13 -3.72 6.32 3.91
C GLY A 13 -3.38 5.77 5.31
N GLY A 14 -2.53 6.47 6.05
CA GLY A 14 -2.00 6.01 7.35
C GLY A 14 -2.99 6.06 8.53
N ARG A 15 -4.17 6.64 8.35
CA ARG A 15 -5.16 6.84 9.43
C ARG A 15 -5.82 5.55 9.91
N SER A 16 -5.96 4.52 9.07
CA SER A 16 -6.73 3.30 9.38
C SER A 16 -6.13 2.05 8.71
N GLY A 17 -6.62 0.89 9.10
CA GLY A 17 -6.33 -0.39 8.48
C GLY A 17 -4.83 -0.70 8.35
N ILE A 18 -4.44 -1.18 7.18
CA ILE A 18 -3.05 -1.55 6.86
C ILE A 18 -2.11 -0.35 7.02
N GLY A 19 -2.50 0.82 6.49
CA GLY A 19 -1.68 2.02 6.56
C GLY A 19 -1.38 2.46 7.99
N LYS A 20 -2.37 2.40 8.88
CA LYS A 20 -2.18 2.71 10.30
C LYS A 20 -1.22 1.73 10.97
N ALA A 21 -1.39 0.44 10.72
CA ALA A 21 -0.50 -0.57 11.28
C ALA A 21 0.96 -0.39 10.79
N ILE A 22 1.16 0.01 9.53
CA ILE A 22 2.48 0.33 8.98
C ILE A 22 3.05 1.58 9.66
N ALA A 23 2.27 2.66 9.78
CA ALA A 23 2.70 3.90 10.40
C ALA A 23 3.09 3.69 11.88
N ASP A 24 2.24 2.99 12.64
CA ASP A 24 2.52 2.62 14.02
C ASP A 24 3.80 1.78 14.12
N ARG A 25 3.96 0.77 13.27
CA ARG A 25 5.14 -0.11 13.27
C ARG A 25 6.44 0.65 12.99
N LEU A 26 6.46 1.52 11.98
CA LEU A 26 7.64 2.33 11.66
C LEU A 26 7.97 3.30 12.79
N ARG A 27 6.97 3.94 13.40
CA ARG A 27 7.14 4.81 14.58
C ARG A 27 7.72 4.03 15.76
N ASP A 28 7.16 2.88 16.10
CA ASP A 28 7.57 2.07 17.23
C ASP A 28 9.00 1.52 17.05
N GLU A 29 9.47 1.45 15.80
CA GLU A 29 10.86 1.12 15.47
C GLU A 29 11.76 2.34 15.26
N GLY A 30 11.28 3.54 15.63
CA GLY A 30 12.10 4.75 15.76
C GLY A 30 12.01 5.76 14.61
N ALA A 31 11.17 5.56 13.60
CA ALA A 31 10.97 6.55 12.55
C ALA A 31 10.16 7.76 13.03
N ARG A 32 10.48 8.95 12.51
CA ARG A 32 9.52 10.05 12.45
C ARG A 32 8.56 9.78 11.32
N VAL A 33 7.28 9.59 11.64
CA VAL A 33 6.26 9.16 10.67
C VAL A 33 5.31 10.30 10.36
N PHE A 34 5.13 10.54 9.07
CA PHE A 34 4.08 11.37 8.51
C PHE A 34 3.03 10.50 7.81
N THR A 35 1.79 10.95 7.84
CA THR A 35 0.69 10.32 7.11
C THR A 35 0.02 11.32 6.18
N ALA A 36 -0.56 10.84 5.06
CA ALA A 36 -1.30 11.68 4.12
C ALA A 36 -2.58 10.99 3.66
N GLN A 37 -3.73 11.63 3.90
CA GLN A 37 -5.07 11.12 3.59
C GLN A 37 -6.12 12.22 3.64
N ARG A 38 -7.36 11.93 3.24
CA ARG A 38 -8.49 12.90 3.21
C ARG A 38 -8.97 13.38 4.58
N GLY A 39 -8.56 12.77 5.67
CA GLY A 39 -8.97 13.18 7.02
C GLY A 39 -7.77 13.31 7.95
N SER A 40 -7.93 14.01 9.08
CA SER A 40 -6.88 14.15 10.08
C SER A 40 -6.50 12.82 10.73
N ASP A 41 -5.25 12.71 11.14
CA ASP A 41 -4.73 11.59 11.94
C ASP A 41 -4.43 12.12 13.35
N PRO A 42 -5.07 11.57 14.39
CA PRO A 42 -4.83 12.05 15.76
C PRO A 42 -3.53 11.51 16.37
N VAL A 43 -2.82 10.61 15.71
CA VAL A 43 -1.68 9.85 16.26
C VAL A 43 -0.36 10.27 15.62
N HIS A 44 -0.37 10.53 14.32
CA HIS A 44 0.84 10.88 13.56
C HIS A 44 0.77 12.30 13.02
N GLU A 45 1.92 12.88 12.72
CA GLU A 45 2.00 14.12 11.94
C GLU A 45 1.34 13.87 10.57
N CYS A 46 0.35 14.69 10.19
CA CYS A 46 -0.50 14.35 9.07
C CYS A 46 -0.75 15.54 8.14
N PHE A 47 -0.78 15.26 6.85
CA PHE A 47 -1.19 16.18 5.81
C PHE A 47 -2.54 15.73 5.22
N VAL A 48 -3.52 16.61 5.30
CA VAL A 48 -4.86 16.34 4.75
C VAL A 48 -4.84 16.63 3.24
N ALA A 49 -4.98 15.58 2.45
CA ALA A 49 -4.89 15.66 0.99
C ALA A 49 -5.80 14.63 0.32
N ASP A 50 -6.43 15.00 -0.79
CA ASP A 50 -7.05 14.05 -1.70
C ASP A 50 -6.05 13.68 -2.79
N LEU A 51 -5.56 12.45 -2.74
CA LEU A 51 -4.55 11.95 -3.68
C LEU A 51 -5.11 11.68 -5.09
N ALA A 52 -6.43 11.78 -5.29
CA ALA A 52 -7.01 11.82 -6.63
C ALA A 52 -6.69 13.13 -7.39
N ASP A 53 -6.40 14.22 -6.65
CA ASP A 53 -5.89 15.46 -7.23
C ASP A 53 -4.41 15.28 -7.59
N ALA A 54 -4.08 15.46 -8.87
CA ALA A 54 -2.73 15.29 -9.38
C ALA A 54 -1.69 16.27 -8.80
N ALA A 55 -2.11 17.39 -8.20
CA ALA A 55 -1.22 18.35 -7.55
C ALA A 55 -0.86 17.94 -6.11
N ALA A 56 -1.76 17.21 -5.43
CA ALA A 56 -1.60 16.85 -4.03
C ALA A 56 -0.34 16.03 -3.71
N PRO A 57 0.08 15.04 -4.51
CA PRO A 57 1.30 14.28 -4.24
C PRO A 57 2.56 15.14 -4.09
N ALA A 58 2.76 16.10 -4.99
CA ALA A 58 3.94 16.99 -4.93
C ALA A 58 3.89 17.93 -3.72
N GLN A 59 2.71 18.42 -3.35
CA GLN A 59 2.52 19.26 -2.18
C GLN A 59 2.84 18.50 -0.89
N VAL A 60 2.29 17.27 -0.73
CA VAL A 60 2.54 16.42 0.44
C VAL A 60 4.03 16.13 0.60
N ILE A 61 4.72 15.75 -0.47
CA ILE A 61 6.18 15.52 -0.40
C ILE A 61 6.93 16.79 0.01
N GLY A 62 6.57 17.95 -0.57
CA GLY A 62 7.16 19.23 -0.21
C GLY A 62 6.96 19.57 1.27
N GLU A 63 5.78 19.35 1.82
CA GLU A 63 5.46 19.59 3.22
C GLU A 63 6.25 18.66 4.16
N VAL A 64 6.37 17.36 3.83
CA VAL A 64 7.19 16.41 4.61
C VAL A 64 8.65 16.87 4.64
N VAL A 65 9.20 17.23 3.48
CA VAL A 65 10.60 17.64 3.38
C VAL A 65 10.82 19.00 4.09
N ALA A 66 9.88 19.93 3.99
CA ALA A 66 9.95 21.19 4.74
C ALA A 66 9.94 20.96 6.26
N ALA A 67 9.13 20.01 6.75
CA ALA A 67 9.01 19.71 8.18
C ALA A 67 10.17 18.87 8.75
N ALA A 68 10.78 17.98 7.94
CA ALA A 68 11.75 16.99 8.42
C ALA A 68 13.14 17.08 7.77
N GLY A 69 13.30 17.86 6.71
CA GLY A 69 14.56 18.02 5.99
C GLY A 69 14.97 16.83 5.13
N ARG A 70 14.25 15.70 5.18
CA ARG A 70 14.56 14.44 4.48
C ARG A 70 13.34 13.56 4.30
N LEU A 71 13.46 12.56 3.43
CA LEU A 71 12.52 11.46 3.31
C LEU A 71 13.28 10.17 3.01
N ASP A 72 13.20 9.17 3.89
CA ASP A 72 13.91 7.89 3.77
C ASP A 72 13.02 6.76 3.26
N VAL A 73 11.75 6.77 3.67
CA VAL A 73 10.79 5.69 3.36
C VAL A 73 9.50 6.30 2.83
N LEU A 74 9.08 5.87 1.64
CA LEU A 74 7.77 6.17 1.09
C LEU A 74 6.94 4.89 1.04
N VAL A 75 5.78 4.88 1.71
CA VAL A 75 4.80 3.79 1.60
C VAL A 75 3.55 4.29 0.89
N ASN A 76 3.35 3.83 -0.33
CA ASN A 76 2.14 4.06 -1.11
C ASN A 76 1.10 3.01 -0.71
N ASN A 77 0.25 3.35 0.28
CA ASN A 77 -0.79 2.47 0.79
C ASN A 77 -2.21 2.97 0.48
N ALA A 78 -2.42 4.27 0.32
CA ALA A 78 -3.74 4.79 -0.02
C ALA A 78 -4.33 4.06 -1.23
N GLY A 79 -5.59 3.67 -1.13
CA GLY A 79 -6.29 2.96 -2.19
C GLY A 79 -7.79 2.94 -1.95
N ILE A 80 -8.52 2.72 -3.02
CA ILE A 80 -9.96 2.54 -3.06
C ILE A 80 -10.27 1.31 -3.89
N MET A 81 -11.45 0.74 -3.68
CA MET A 81 -11.97 -0.32 -4.51
C MET A 81 -13.46 -0.05 -4.75
N ARG A 82 -13.88 -0.08 -6.00
CA ARG A 82 -15.27 -0.04 -6.40
C ARG A 82 -15.61 -1.33 -7.11
N GLU A 83 -16.65 -2.00 -6.65
CA GLU A 83 -17.21 -3.17 -7.33
C GLU A 83 -18.21 -2.73 -8.38
N ALA A 84 -17.98 -3.13 -9.63
CA ALA A 84 -18.92 -2.96 -10.74
C ALA A 84 -18.60 -3.96 -11.84
N GLY A 85 -19.64 -4.53 -12.46
CA GLY A 85 -19.49 -5.31 -13.67
C GLY A 85 -18.85 -4.48 -14.78
N LEU A 86 -18.20 -5.15 -15.76
CA LEU A 86 -17.48 -4.44 -16.83
C LEU A 86 -18.39 -3.47 -17.60
N GLU A 87 -19.64 -3.85 -17.86
CA GLU A 87 -20.61 -3.03 -18.58
C GLU A 87 -21.21 -1.90 -17.72
N GLU A 88 -21.15 -2.03 -16.40
CA GLU A 88 -21.66 -1.08 -15.41
C GLU A 88 -20.59 -0.06 -14.97
N MET A 89 -19.30 -0.40 -15.13
CA MET A 89 -18.19 0.47 -14.79
C MET A 89 -18.19 1.72 -15.67
N THR A 90 -18.51 2.87 -15.09
CA THR A 90 -18.48 4.11 -15.86
C THR A 90 -17.05 4.56 -16.14
N PRO A 91 -16.78 5.31 -17.25
CA PRO A 91 -15.46 5.90 -17.49
C PRO A 91 -14.98 6.79 -16.35
N ALA A 92 -15.89 7.48 -15.65
CA ALA A 92 -15.53 8.33 -14.52
C ALA A 92 -15.06 7.50 -13.31
N ASP A 93 -15.75 6.40 -13.00
CA ASP A 93 -15.36 5.49 -11.92
C ASP A 93 -14.03 4.82 -12.21
N TRP A 94 -13.85 4.34 -13.46
CA TRP A 94 -12.57 3.81 -13.93
C TRP A 94 -11.43 4.83 -13.72
N GLN A 95 -11.61 6.07 -14.18
CA GLN A 95 -10.59 7.10 -14.05
C GLN A 95 -10.28 7.42 -12.59
N HIS A 96 -11.30 7.44 -11.72
CA HIS A 96 -11.10 7.68 -10.30
C HIS A 96 -10.29 6.56 -9.63
N ASP A 97 -10.60 5.29 -9.92
CA ASP A 97 -9.84 4.15 -9.41
C ASP A 97 -8.38 4.17 -9.87
N ILE A 98 -8.15 4.45 -11.16
CA ILE A 98 -6.79 4.60 -11.71
C ILE A 98 -6.07 5.79 -11.08
N ALA A 99 -6.76 6.92 -10.89
CA ALA A 99 -6.17 8.12 -10.28
C ALA A 99 -5.61 7.81 -8.87
N VAL A 100 -6.40 7.16 -8.02
CA VAL A 100 -6.00 6.89 -6.63
C VAL A 100 -5.02 5.70 -6.53
N ASN A 101 -5.31 4.58 -7.23
CA ASN A 101 -4.56 3.34 -7.02
C ASN A 101 -3.27 3.22 -7.84
N LEU A 102 -3.10 4.04 -8.92
CA LEU A 102 -1.95 3.96 -9.81
C LEU A 102 -1.29 5.32 -10.06
N THR A 103 -2.07 6.33 -10.48
CA THR A 103 -1.51 7.64 -10.81
C THR A 103 -0.95 8.34 -9.58
N ALA A 104 -1.66 8.32 -8.46
CA ALA A 104 -1.18 8.91 -7.20
C ALA A 104 0.14 8.29 -6.73
N PRO A 105 0.29 6.94 -6.61
CA PRO A 105 1.59 6.32 -6.33
C PRO A 105 2.70 6.75 -7.29
N PHE A 106 2.43 6.82 -8.59
CA PHE A 106 3.40 7.32 -9.57
C PHE A 106 3.84 8.75 -9.26
N LEU A 107 2.90 9.65 -9.01
CA LEU A 107 3.19 11.05 -8.71
C LEU A 107 3.91 11.22 -7.36
N MET A 108 3.53 10.43 -6.35
CA MET A 108 4.25 10.37 -5.06
C MET A 108 5.70 9.96 -5.25
N MET A 109 5.95 8.86 -5.97
CA MET A 109 7.32 8.38 -6.26
C MET A 109 8.11 9.40 -7.06
N ARG A 110 7.51 9.99 -8.09
CA ARG A 110 8.16 11.04 -8.89
C ARG A 110 8.59 12.23 -8.05
N ALA A 111 7.72 12.73 -7.18
CA ALA A 111 8.02 13.87 -6.31
C ALA A 111 9.04 13.51 -5.22
N ALA A 112 8.96 12.29 -4.66
CA ALA A 112 9.87 11.83 -3.61
C ALA A 112 11.28 11.48 -4.11
N MET A 113 11.44 11.16 -5.39
CA MET A 113 12.68 10.58 -5.94
C MET A 113 13.94 11.38 -5.65
N PRO A 114 13.99 12.73 -5.81
CA PRO A 114 15.20 13.49 -5.47
C PRO A 114 15.62 13.33 -4.00
N HIS A 115 14.63 13.24 -3.09
CA HIS A 115 14.86 13.14 -1.66
C HIS A 115 15.28 11.72 -1.26
N LEU A 116 14.62 10.69 -1.82
CA LEU A 116 15.00 9.29 -1.61
C LEU A 116 16.41 9.01 -2.15
N ARG A 117 16.76 9.54 -3.30
CA ARG A 117 18.11 9.41 -3.89
C ARG A 117 19.18 10.00 -2.97
N ALA A 118 18.92 11.15 -2.37
CA ALA A 118 19.89 11.82 -1.48
C ALA A 118 20.25 10.99 -0.23
N VAL A 119 19.39 10.08 0.19
CA VAL A 119 19.55 9.26 1.39
C VAL A 119 19.64 7.75 1.10
N ARG A 120 19.63 7.35 -0.17
CA ARG A 120 19.51 5.95 -0.62
C ARG A 120 18.32 5.25 0.02
N GLY A 121 17.18 5.92 -0.04
CA GLY A 121 15.94 5.51 0.61
C GLY A 121 15.24 4.37 -0.08
N CYS A 122 14.00 4.11 0.35
CA CYS A 122 13.21 3.04 -0.24
C CYS A 122 11.74 3.40 -0.40
N ILE A 123 11.10 2.64 -1.29
CA ILE A 123 9.67 2.71 -1.59
C ILE A 123 9.06 1.34 -1.35
N VAL A 124 7.93 1.30 -0.65
CA VAL A 124 7.08 0.11 -0.54
C VAL A 124 5.68 0.43 -1.03
N ASN A 125 5.26 -0.23 -2.10
CA ASN A 125 3.93 -0.06 -2.66
C ASN A 125 2.99 -1.15 -2.12
N ILE A 126 1.81 -0.77 -1.62
CA ILE A 126 0.78 -1.73 -1.24
C ILE A 126 -0.06 -2.05 -2.48
N GLY A 127 0.32 -3.16 -3.10
CA GLY A 127 -0.39 -3.77 -4.21
C GLY A 127 -1.62 -4.54 -3.76
N SER A 128 -1.87 -5.66 -4.41
CA SER A 128 -2.89 -6.66 -4.04
C SER A 128 -2.57 -7.97 -4.77
N ILE A 129 -3.04 -9.11 -4.26
CA ILE A 129 -3.10 -10.34 -5.04
C ILE A 129 -3.96 -10.15 -6.30
N GLU A 130 -4.86 -9.18 -6.29
CA GLU A 130 -5.67 -8.83 -7.47
C GLU A 130 -4.91 -8.06 -8.56
N GLY A 131 -3.66 -7.70 -8.33
CA GLY A 131 -2.72 -7.36 -9.39
C GLY A 131 -2.07 -8.58 -10.07
N LEU A 132 -2.34 -9.79 -9.58
CA LEU A 132 -1.84 -11.08 -10.08
C LEU A 132 -2.98 -12.01 -10.55
N GLY A 133 -4.17 -11.80 -10.04
CA GLY A 133 -5.41 -12.47 -10.38
C GLY A 133 -6.58 -11.49 -10.32
N SER A 134 -7.83 -11.99 -10.29
CA SER A 134 -9.01 -11.13 -10.23
C SER A 134 -10.14 -11.78 -9.45
N ASN A 135 -10.95 -10.95 -8.79
CA ASN A 135 -12.30 -11.29 -8.38
C ASN A 135 -13.32 -10.69 -9.37
N PRO A 136 -14.55 -11.20 -9.43
CA PRO A 136 -15.61 -10.59 -10.22
C PRO A 136 -15.86 -9.13 -9.81
N GLY A 137 -16.15 -8.26 -10.77
CA GLY A 137 -16.50 -6.86 -10.52
C GLY A 137 -15.34 -5.92 -10.20
N HIS A 138 -14.09 -6.37 -10.24
CA HIS A 138 -12.93 -5.58 -9.80
C HIS A 138 -12.02 -5.11 -10.95
N ALA A 139 -12.55 -4.90 -12.16
CA ALA A 139 -11.76 -4.63 -13.36
C ALA A 139 -10.78 -3.44 -13.20
N ALA A 140 -11.25 -2.28 -12.72
CA ALA A 140 -10.44 -1.09 -12.54
C ALA A 140 -9.36 -1.29 -11.46
N TYR A 141 -9.73 -1.89 -10.33
CA TYR A 141 -8.82 -2.18 -9.24
C TYR A 141 -7.71 -3.15 -9.66
N CYS A 142 -8.06 -4.27 -10.32
CA CYS A 142 -7.10 -5.24 -10.83
C CYS A 142 -6.12 -4.60 -11.82
N ALA A 143 -6.63 -3.81 -12.76
CA ALA A 143 -5.79 -3.09 -13.72
C ALA A 143 -4.83 -2.12 -13.04
N ALA A 144 -5.32 -1.35 -12.05
CA ALA A 144 -4.49 -0.41 -11.31
C ALA A 144 -3.41 -1.12 -10.48
N LYS A 145 -3.76 -2.21 -9.77
CA LYS A 145 -2.80 -2.95 -8.94
C LYS A 145 -1.79 -3.74 -9.78
N ALA A 146 -2.19 -4.28 -10.92
CA ALA A 146 -1.26 -4.86 -11.91
C ALA A 146 -0.29 -3.79 -12.46
N GLY A 147 -0.82 -2.62 -12.80
CA GLY A 147 -0.02 -1.46 -13.20
C GLY A 147 0.99 -1.03 -12.13
N LEU A 148 0.57 -1.00 -10.86
CA LEU A 148 1.45 -0.66 -9.73
C LEU A 148 2.58 -1.69 -9.55
N HIS A 149 2.31 -2.98 -9.77
CA HIS A 149 3.35 -4.03 -9.79
C HIS A 149 4.34 -3.82 -10.94
N GLY A 150 3.86 -3.42 -12.13
CA GLY A 150 4.71 -3.04 -13.26
C GLY A 150 5.58 -1.83 -12.95
N LEU A 151 4.97 -0.78 -12.39
CA LEU A 151 5.64 0.46 -12.00
C LEU A 151 6.70 0.22 -10.91
N THR A 152 6.43 -0.68 -9.95
CA THR A 152 7.41 -1.08 -8.92
C THR A 152 8.70 -1.61 -9.55
N ARG A 153 8.59 -2.48 -10.55
CA ARG A 153 9.76 -3.04 -11.26
C ARG A 153 10.50 -1.97 -12.06
N ALA A 154 9.76 -1.11 -12.77
CA ALA A 154 10.35 -0.03 -13.55
C ALA A 154 11.18 0.91 -12.66
N VAL A 155 10.60 1.39 -11.55
CA VAL A 155 11.29 2.27 -10.60
C VAL A 155 12.52 1.60 -9.97
N ALA A 156 12.44 0.30 -9.65
CA ALA A 156 13.59 -0.45 -9.13
C ALA A 156 14.75 -0.53 -10.13
N VAL A 157 14.45 -0.74 -11.41
CA VAL A 157 15.45 -0.79 -12.49
C VAL A 157 16.05 0.58 -12.74
N ASP A 158 15.23 1.62 -12.83
CA ASP A 158 15.67 2.98 -13.18
C ASP A 158 16.53 3.61 -12.07
N HIS A 159 16.26 3.27 -10.79
CA HIS A 159 16.84 3.96 -9.64
C HIS A 159 17.67 3.05 -8.70
N GLY A 160 17.80 1.77 -9.02
CA GLY A 160 18.67 0.87 -8.26
C GLY A 160 20.14 1.32 -8.24
N GLY A 161 20.64 1.86 -9.35
CA GLY A 161 21.97 2.45 -9.45
C GLY A 161 22.19 3.69 -8.57
N ASP A 162 21.12 4.40 -8.24
CA ASP A 162 21.11 5.53 -7.30
C ASP A 162 21.06 5.06 -5.82
N GLY A 163 20.91 3.75 -5.58
CA GLY A 163 20.74 3.15 -4.26
C GLY A 163 19.30 3.21 -3.73
N VAL A 164 18.32 3.58 -4.55
CA VAL A 164 16.90 3.58 -4.16
C VAL A 164 16.31 2.21 -4.46
N ARG A 165 15.67 1.60 -3.44
CA ARG A 165 14.95 0.32 -3.59
C ARG A 165 13.45 0.58 -3.74
N CYS A 166 12.78 -0.22 -4.56
CA CYS A 166 11.34 -0.16 -4.74
C CYS A 166 10.78 -1.58 -4.79
N ASN A 167 9.90 -1.91 -3.82
CA ASN A 167 9.24 -3.21 -3.74
C ASN A 167 7.74 -3.05 -3.54
N ALA A 168 6.97 -4.09 -3.81
CA ALA A 168 5.55 -4.14 -3.52
C ALA A 168 5.21 -5.29 -2.56
N VAL A 169 4.22 -5.06 -1.71
CA VAL A 169 3.52 -6.09 -0.95
C VAL A 169 2.16 -6.29 -1.60
N ALA A 170 1.78 -7.54 -1.82
CA ALA A 170 0.51 -7.93 -2.42
C ALA A 170 -0.33 -8.71 -1.39
N PRO A 171 -1.13 -8.02 -0.55
CA PRO A 171 -1.97 -8.67 0.45
C PRO A 171 -3.11 -9.48 -0.19
N GLY A 172 -3.52 -10.56 0.50
CA GLY A 172 -4.82 -11.18 0.32
C GLY A 172 -5.90 -10.43 1.10
N TRP A 173 -6.88 -11.17 1.65
CA TRP A 173 -7.88 -10.56 2.52
C TRP A 173 -7.29 -10.23 3.89
N ILE A 174 -7.32 -8.94 4.24
CA ILE A 174 -6.79 -8.43 5.51
C ILE A 174 -7.93 -7.82 6.32
N ASP A 175 -8.04 -8.18 7.59
CA ASP A 175 -9.06 -7.67 8.50
C ASP A 175 -8.78 -6.18 8.79
N THR A 176 -9.62 -5.33 8.23
CA THR A 176 -9.59 -3.88 8.43
C THR A 176 -10.99 -3.41 8.79
N ALA A 177 -11.14 -2.25 9.42
CA ALA A 177 -12.45 -1.71 9.73
C ALA A 177 -13.35 -1.65 8.48
N LEU A 178 -12.80 -1.28 7.31
CA LEU A 178 -13.56 -1.26 6.05
C LEU A 178 -14.11 -2.65 5.67
N ASN A 179 -13.27 -3.69 5.80
CA ASN A 179 -13.69 -5.06 5.49
C ASN A 179 -14.64 -5.61 6.56
N GLU A 180 -14.47 -5.23 7.81
CA GLU A 180 -15.42 -5.58 8.89
C GLU A 180 -16.79 -4.95 8.64
N ASP A 181 -16.85 -3.66 8.31
CA ASP A 181 -18.10 -2.97 7.96
C ASP A 181 -18.78 -3.64 6.75
N PHE A 182 -18.00 -4.04 5.74
CA PHE A 182 -18.50 -4.79 4.60
C PHE A 182 -19.10 -6.14 5.01
N ILE A 183 -18.38 -6.92 5.83
CA ILE A 183 -18.85 -8.22 6.32
C ILE A 183 -20.15 -8.07 7.13
N GLU A 184 -20.20 -7.07 8.03
CA GLU A 184 -21.39 -6.83 8.85
C GLU A 184 -22.61 -6.41 8.03
N SER A 185 -22.41 -5.87 6.82
CA SER A 185 -23.51 -5.55 5.89
C SER A 185 -24.08 -6.74 5.14
N MET A 186 -23.47 -7.94 5.23
CA MET A 186 -23.91 -9.15 4.58
C MET A 186 -25.12 -9.77 5.30
N ASP A 187 -25.96 -10.51 4.58
CA ASP A 187 -27.11 -11.24 5.16
C ASP A 187 -26.68 -12.30 6.19
N ALA A 188 -25.50 -12.86 6.04
CA ALA A 188 -24.95 -13.91 6.92
C ALA A 188 -23.45 -13.67 7.24
N PRO A 189 -23.09 -12.67 8.07
CA PRO A 189 -21.72 -12.28 8.34
C PRO A 189 -20.83 -13.43 8.84
N ALA A 190 -21.34 -14.27 9.74
CA ALA A 190 -20.58 -15.40 10.29
C ALA A 190 -20.24 -16.47 9.24
N VAL A 191 -21.14 -16.69 8.29
CA VAL A 191 -20.91 -17.61 7.16
C VAL A 191 -19.83 -17.03 6.25
N PHE A 192 -19.96 -15.77 5.88
CA PHE A 192 -18.98 -15.10 5.04
C PHE A 192 -17.56 -15.08 5.68
N ARG A 193 -17.46 -14.76 6.99
CA ARG A 193 -16.17 -14.81 7.70
C ARG A 193 -15.51 -16.19 7.64
N ARG A 194 -16.31 -17.24 7.88
CA ARG A 194 -15.82 -18.62 7.79
C ARG A 194 -15.32 -18.92 6.37
N ASP A 195 -16.12 -18.57 5.38
CA ASP A 195 -15.86 -18.93 3.99
C ASP A 195 -14.66 -18.15 3.44
N ILE A 196 -14.56 -16.83 3.71
CA ILE A 196 -13.40 -16.03 3.31
C ILE A 196 -12.11 -16.49 4.02
N GLY A 197 -12.19 -16.97 5.25
CA GLY A 197 -11.06 -17.60 5.95
C GLY A 197 -10.62 -18.89 5.28
N SER A 198 -11.57 -19.72 4.86
CA SER A 198 -11.32 -21.07 4.31
C SER A 198 -10.63 -21.07 2.94
N ILE A 199 -10.76 -19.98 2.16
CA ILE A 199 -10.05 -19.87 0.87
C ILE A 199 -8.55 -19.67 1.03
N HIS A 200 -8.08 -19.30 2.23
CA HIS A 200 -6.66 -19.18 2.55
C HIS A 200 -6.16 -20.49 3.16
N PRO A 201 -5.12 -21.16 2.63
CA PRO A 201 -4.55 -22.38 3.19
C PRO A 201 -4.23 -22.33 4.69
N VAL A 202 -3.89 -21.16 5.22
CA VAL A 202 -3.66 -20.98 6.66
C VAL A 202 -4.95 -20.97 7.51
N GLY A 203 -6.14 -21.07 6.88
CA GLY A 203 -7.43 -21.23 7.53
C GLY A 203 -8.00 -19.94 8.15
N ARG A 204 -7.45 -18.79 7.85
CA ARG A 204 -7.92 -17.47 8.33
C ARG A 204 -7.55 -16.34 7.38
N THR A 205 -8.15 -15.21 7.57
CA THR A 205 -7.75 -13.92 6.99
C THR A 205 -6.46 -13.39 7.61
N GLY A 206 -5.81 -12.44 6.96
CA GLY A 206 -4.61 -11.77 7.46
C GLY A 206 -4.92 -10.60 8.38
N ARG A 207 -3.97 -10.20 9.22
CA ARG A 207 -4.08 -9.02 10.07
C ARG A 207 -3.21 -7.87 9.54
N PRO A 208 -3.59 -6.60 9.77
CA PRO A 208 -2.80 -5.43 9.38
C PRO A 208 -1.36 -5.45 9.91
N ASP A 209 -1.15 -5.96 11.13
CA ASP A 209 0.18 -6.06 11.76
C ASP A 209 1.11 -7.04 11.02
N GLU A 210 0.57 -8.08 10.39
CA GLU A 210 1.34 -9.02 9.57
C GLU A 210 1.84 -8.35 8.29
N VAL A 211 1.01 -7.52 7.66
CA VAL A 211 1.42 -6.71 6.51
C VAL A 211 2.47 -5.68 6.92
N ALA A 212 2.25 -5.00 8.05
CA ALA A 212 3.17 -3.99 8.57
C ALA A 212 4.56 -4.58 8.90
N ALA A 213 4.62 -5.82 9.39
CA ALA A 213 5.88 -6.52 9.65
C ALA A 213 6.71 -6.72 8.37
N LEU A 214 6.07 -7.16 7.28
CA LEU A 214 6.73 -7.33 5.99
C LEU A 214 7.16 -5.98 5.40
N VAL A 215 6.31 -4.95 5.48
CA VAL A 215 6.65 -3.59 5.02
C VAL A 215 7.85 -3.05 5.78
N ALA A 216 7.88 -3.18 7.10
CA ALA A 216 9.01 -2.74 7.92
C ALA A 216 10.30 -3.49 7.57
N PHE A 217 10.25 -4.80 7.29
CA PHE A 217 11.40 -5.54 6.79
C PHE A 217 11.88 -4.99 5.44
N LEU A 218 10.98 -4.83 4.46
CA LEU A 218 11.34 -4.33 3.12
C LEU A 218 11.86 -2.89 3.15
N ALA A 219 11.39 -2.08 4.10
CA ALA A 219 11.83 -0.71 4.30
C ALA A 219 13.19 -0.61 5.00
N SER A 220 13.63 -1.65 5.71
CA SER A 220 14.87 -1.65 6.48
C SER A 220 16.11 -1.95 5.64
N GLU A 221 17.29 -1.76 6.25
CA GLU A 221 18.57 -2.12 5.65
C GLU A 221 18.78 -3.64 5.52
N GLU A 222 18.02 -4.45 6.27
CA GLU A 222 18.03 -5.91 6.15
C GLU A 222 17.60 -6.39 4.76
N ALA A 223 16.77 -5.59 4.06
CA ALA A 223 16.33 -5.85 2.69
C ALA A 223 17.24 -5.17 1.64
N GLY A 224 18.50 -4.88 1.96
CA GLY A 224 19.42 -4.09 1.13
C GLY A 224 19.67 -4.66 -0.27
N PHE A 225 19.49 -5.96 -0.49
CA PHE A 225 19.64 -6.62 -1.80
C PHE A 225 18.31 -7.03 -2.43
N ILE A 226 17.19 -6.44 -1.95
CA ILE A 226 15.85 -6.73 -2.44
C ILE A 226 15.26 -5.49 -3.09
N THR A 227 15.02 -5.54 -4.40
CA THR A 227 14.37 -4.48 -5.17
C THR A 227 13.65 -5.06 -6.39
N GLY A 228 12.53 -4.45 -6.79
CA GLY A 228 11.72 -4.88 -7.94
C GLY A 228 10.77 -6.05 -7.66
N GLU A 229 10.69 -6.52 -6.42
CA GLU A 229 9.91 -7.69 -6.05
C GLU A 229 8.48 -7.35 -5.63
N ILE A 230 7.58 -8.31 -5.86
CA ILE A 230 6.19 -8.28 -5.41
C ILE A 230 5.98 -9.44 -4.44
N TYR A 231 5.95 -9.14 -3.15
CA TYR A 231 5.78 -10.14 -2.10
C TYR A 231 4.32 -10.35 -1.77
N ARG A 232 3.81 -11.54 -2.03
CA ARG A 232 2.47 -11.94 -1.59
C ARG A 232 2.45 -12.19 -0.10
N ILE A 233 1.41 -11.67 0.56
CA ILE A 233 1.06 -11.95 1.95
C ILE A 233 -0.44 -12.29 1.99
N ASP A 234 -0.76 -13.51 1.61
CA ASP A 234 -2.10 -13.94 1.27
C ASP A 234 -2.51 -15.28 1.91
N GLY A 235 -1.79 -15.72 2.92
CA GLY A 235 -2.05 -16.99 3.60
C GLY A 235 -2.03 -18.21 2.67
N GLY A 236 -1.33 -18.09 1.53
CA GLY A 236 -1.21 -19.15 0.52
C GLY A 236 -2.35 -19.20 -0.51
N ARG A 237 -3.27 -18.20 -0.52
CA ARG A 237 -4.42 -18.19 -1.43
C ARG A 237 -4.03 -18.38 -2.88
N MET A 238 -3.01 -17.66 -3.35
CA MET A 238 -2.53 -17.73 -4.74
C MET A 238 -1.58 -18.93 -5.02
N ALA A 239 -1.19 -19.66 -4.00
CA ALA A 239 -0.38 -20.88 -4.16
C ALA A 239 -1.24 -22.14 -4.28
N LYS A 240 -2.52 -22.07 -3.87
CA LYS A 240 -3.45 -23.22 -3.90
C LYS A 240 -3.97 -23.45 -5.31
N LEU A 241 -3.78 -24.66 -5.80
CA LEU A 241 -4.48 -25.18 -6.98
C LEU A 241 -5.80 -25.80 -6.51
N SER A 242 -6.89 -25.46 -7.19
CA SER A 242 -8.18 -26.10 -6.93
C SER A 242 -8.22 -27.48 -7.58
N LEU A 243 -8.59 -28.48 -6.79
CA LEU A 243 -9.00 -29.78 -7.34
C LEU A 243 -10.47 -29.69 -7.74
N PRO A 244 -10.90 -30.44 -8.77
CA PRO A 244 -12.31 -30.50 -9.18
C PRO A 244 -13.21 -31.07 -8.09
#